data_23f6055ff85ea97733b1ce50bdff829e
#
_entry.id   23f6055ff85ea97733b1ce50bdff829e
#
_cell.length_a   1.000
_cell.length_b   1.000
_cell.length_c   1.000
_cell.angle_alpha   90.00
_cell.angle_beta   90.00
_cell.angle_gamma   90.00
#
_symmetry.space_group_name_H-M   'P 1'
#
loop_
_entity.id
_entity.type
_entity.pdbx_description
1 polymer ?
#
loop_
_entity_poly.entity_id
_entity_poly.type
_entity_poly.pdbx_seq_one_letter_code
_entity_poly.pdbx_strand_id
1 'polypeptide(L)'
;LCMFYYVPQHCKVAYVAAKHGLEGLSKVTALEGGPHGVTSNCINPAYVRTPLVEKQIADQAKVHGIPEDEVVEKIMLTETAVKRLVESDEVASLAGWLVSDKAGMVTGASYTMDGGWTAR
;
A
#
# COMPACT_ATOMS: atom_id res chain seq x y z
N LEU A 1 -1.20 -1.30 -5.02
CA LEU A 1 -1.88 -2.28 -4.18
C LEU A 1 -1.95 -1.78 -2.74
N CYS A 2 -2.86 -2.28 -1.91
CA CYS A 2 -2.98 -1.89 -0.51
C CYS A 2 -2.38 -3.00 0.37
N MET A 3 -1.91 -2.66 1.56
CA MET A 3 -1.31 -3.62 2.50
C MET A 3 -2.22 -4.81 2.88
N PHE A 4 -3.53 -4.70 2.71
CA PHE A 4 -4.47 -5.81 2.89
C PHE A 4 -4.19 -7.02 1.98
N TYR A 5 -3.28 -6.89 1.06
CA TYR A 5 -2.73 -7.99 0.30
C TYR A 5 -1.97 -8.97 1.20
N TYR A 6 -1.14 -8.49 2.13
CA TYR A 6 -0.34 -9.36 3.01
C TYR A 6 -1.10 -9.82 4.26
N VAL A 7 -2.08 -9.04 4.71
CA VAL A 7 -2.86 -9.33 5.93
C VAL A 7 -4.34 -9.34 5.58
N PRO A 8 -4.92 -10.53 5.30
CA PRO A 8 -6.35 -10.66 5.03
C PRO A 8 -7.19 -10.14 6.20
N GLN A 9 -8.22 -9.36 5.88
CA GLN A 9 -9.17 -8.84 6.87
C GLN A 9 -10.55 -9.46 6.66
N HIS A 10 -11.26 -9.65 7.76
CA HIS A 10 -12.64 -10.12 7.73
C HIS A 10 -13.54 -9.20 6.89
N CYS A 11 -14.54 -9.77 6.22
CA CYS A 11 -15.54 -9.07 5.41
C CYS A 11 -15.00 -8.35 4.15
N LYS A 12 -13.77 -8.66 3.70
CA LYS A 12 -13.17 -8.04 2.50
C LYS A 12 -12.72 -9.07 1.47
N VAL A 13 -13.39 -10.23 1.39
CA VAL A 13 -12.96 -11.34 0.53
C VAL A 13 -12.80 -10.95 -0.94
N ALA A 14 -13.75 -10.22 -1.51
CA ALA A 14 -13.68 -9.78 -2.91
C ALA A 14 -12.50 -8.81 -3.13
N TYR A 15 -12.31 -7.86 -2.22
CA TYR A 15 -11.19 -6.92 -2.28
C TYR A 15 -9.85 -7.63 -2.17
N VAL A 16 -9.70 -8.52 -1.18
CA VAL A 16 -8.47 -9.29 -0.97
C VAL A 16 -8.17 -10.17 -2.17
N ALA A 17 -9.16 -10.88 -2.70
CA ALA A 17 -9.00 -11.72 -3.89
C ALA A 17 -8.54 -10.89 -5.11
N ALA A 18 -9.16 -9.71 -5.34
CA ALA A 18 -8.79 -8.83 -6.44
C ALA A 18 -7.34 -8.32 -6.29
N LYS A 19 -6.93 -7.94 -5.08
CA LYS A 19 -5.57 -7.44 -4.84
C LYS A 19 -4.50 -8.53 -4.94
N HIS A 20 -4.78 -9.76 -4.51
CA HIS A 20 -3.90 -10.91 -4.75
C HIS A 20 -3.81 -11.24 -6.24
N GLY A 21 -4.93 -11.18 -6.96
CA GLY A 21 -4.96 -11.38 -8.41
C GLY A 21 -4.09 -10.36 -9.15
N LEU A 22 -4.05 -9.10 -8.72
CA LEU A 22 -3.19 -8.07 -9.30
C LEU A 22 -1.69 -8.37 -9.14
N GLU A 23 -1.27 -8.98 -8.04
CA GLU A 23 0.12 -9.42 -7.87
C GLU A 23 0.49 -10.52 -8.86
N GLY A 24 -0.39 -11.51 -9.03
CA GLY A 24 -0.21 -12.55 -10.02
C GLY A 24 -0.17 -11.99 -11.44
N LEU A 25 -1.12 -11.10 -11.77
CA LEU A 25 -1.16 -10.42 -13.06
C LEU A 25 0.12 -9.63 -13.33
N SER A 26 0.60 -8.86 -12.35
CA SER A 26 1.83 -8.07 -12.49
C SER A 26 3.05 -8.96 -12.78
N LYS A 27 3.17 -10.12 -12.12
CA LYS A 27 4.26 -11.06 -12.34
C LYS A 27 4.22 -11.67 -13.75
N VAL A 28 3.04 -12.06 -14.22
CA VAL A 28 2.87 -12.58 -15.59
C VAL A 28 3.20 -11.50 -16.61
N THR A 29 2.69 -10.27 -16.40
CA THR A 29 3.00 -9.12 -17.28
C THR A 29 4.50 -8.82 -17.31
N ALA A 30 5.20 -8.95 -16.19
CA ALA A 30 6.64 -8.77 -16.12
C ALA A 30 7.40 -9.78 -16.96
N LEU A 31 6.97 -11.06 -16.91
CA LEU A 31 7.61 -12.15 -17.69
C LEU A 31 7.33 -12.03 -19.18
N GLU A 32 6.09 -11.76 -19.55
CA GLU A 32 5.69 -11.64 -20.95
C GLU A 32 6.16 -10.33 -21.59
N GLY A 33 6.18 -9.25 -20.81
CA GLY A 33 6.58 -7.91 -21.27
C GLY A 33 8.10 -7.70 -21.33
N GLY A 34 8.87 -8.44 -20.52
CA GLY A 34 10.31 -8.29 -20.41
C GLY A 34 11.06 -8.33 -21.75
N PRO A 35 10.82 -9.28 -22.65
CA PRO A 35 11.44 -9.33 -23.98
C PRO A 35 11.13 -8.11 -24.86
N HIS A 36 10.10 -7.34 -24.51
CA HIS A 36 9.66 -6.13 -25.23
C HIS A 36 10.04 -4.83 -24.50
N GLY A 37 10.88 -4.92 -23.45
CA GLY A 37 11.32 -3.75 -22.67
C GLY A 37 10.24 -3.19 -21.75
N VAL A 38 9.21 -3.98 -21.42
CA VAL A 38 8.15 -3.58 -20.50
C VAL A 38 8.45 -4.11 -19.11
N THR A 39 8.34 -3.25 -18.10
CA THR A 39 8.40 -3.65 -16.69
C THR A 39 7.03 -3.53 -16.03
N SER A 40 6.76 -4.40 -15.06
CA SER A 40 5.53 -4.38 -14.28
C SER A 40 5.83 -4.62 -12.81
N ASN A 41 5.42 -3.70 -11.95
CA ASN A 41 5.69 -3.75 -10.52
C ASN A 41 4.45 -3.34 -9.72
N CYS A 42 4.39 -3.76 -8.47
CA CYS A 42 3.34 -3.37 -7.54
C CYS A 42 3.88 -2.45 -6.44
N ILE A 43 3.13 -1.41 -6.09
CA ILE A 43 3.37 -0.57 -4.91
C ILE A 43 2.25 -0.85 -3.91
N ASN A 44 2.62 -1.22 -2.69
CA ASN A 44 1.71 -1.65 -1.63
C ASN A 44 1.81 -0.72 -0.42
N PRO A 45 1.21 0.48 -0.49
CA PRO A 45 1.22 1.39 0.65
C PRO A 45 0.25 0.92 1.73
N ALA A 46 0.53 1.26 2.97
CA ALA A 46 -0.41 1.19 4.08
C ALA A 46 -1.48 2.29 3.97
N TYR A 47 -1.79 2.96 5.08
CA TYR A 47 -2.70 4.09 5.06
C TYR A 47 -2.01 5.32 4.44
N VAL A 48 -2.46 5.71 3.26
CA VAL A 48 -2.00 6.94 2.59
C VAL A 48 -2.90 8.09 3.00
N ARG A 49 -2.31 9.24 3.32
CA ARG A 49 -3.06 10.46 3.65
C ARG A 49 -3.83 10.94 2.42
N THR A 50 -5.12 10.70 2.43
CA THR A 50 -6.08 11.07 1.39
C THR A 50 -7.34 11.63 2.03
N PRO A 51 -8.18 12.41 1.32
CA PRO A 51 -9.44 12.89 1.86
C PRO A 51 -10.34 11.77 2.43
N LEU A 52 -10.27 10.57 1.85
CA LEU A 52 -11.00 9.40 2.35
C LEU A 52 -10.47 8.95 3.71
N VAL A 53 -9.15 8.87 3.88
CA VAL A 53 -8.52 8.46 5.14
C VAL A 53 -8.72 9.53 6.22
N GLU A 54 -8.60 10.81 5.88
CA GLU A 54 -8.89 11.93 6.82
C GLU A 54 -10.33 11.85 7.32
N LYS A 55 -11.30 11.59 6.45
CA LYS A 55 -12.68 11.37 6.86
C LYS A 55 -12.83 10.16 7.78
N GLN A 56 -12.15 9.06 7.51
CA GLN A 56 -12.16 7.87 8.38
C GLN A 56 -11.60 8.18 9.76
N ILE A 57 -10.53 8.97 9.84
CA ILE A 57 -9.95 9.41 11.12
C ILE A 57 -10.98 10.20 11.93
N ALA A 58 -11.62 11.20 11.31
CA ALA A 58 -12.63 12.03 11.96
C ALA A 58 -13.85 11.20 12.44
N ASP A 59 -14.29 10.23 11.63
CA ASP A 59 -15.41 9.36 12.00
C ASP A 59 -15.03 8.41 13.17
N GLN A 60 -13.83 7.85 13.17
CA GLN A 60 -13.33 7.01 14.27
C GLN A 60 -13.13 7.80 15.56
N ALA A 61 -12.63 9.03 15.47
CA ALA A 61 -12.48 9.92 16.62
C ALA A 61 -13.81 10.15 17.33
N LYS A 62 -14.88 10.38 16.56
CA LYS A 62 -16.25 10.54 17.10
C LYS A 62 -16.78 9.26 17.75
N VAL A 63 -16.59 8.12 17.09
CA VAL A 63 -17.07 6.82 17.59
C VAL A 63 -16.38 6.42 18.89
N HIS A 64 -15.08 6.67 19.00
CA HIS A 64 -14.28 6.27 20.17
C HIS A 64 -14.15 7.38 21.23
N GLY A 65 -14.60 8.60 20.93
CA GLY A 65 -14.50 9.73 21.86
C GLY A 65 -13.07 10.15 22.18
N ILE A 66 -12.14 10.01 21.22
CA ILE A 66 -10.73 10.34 21.38
C ILE A 66 -10.29 11.36 20.30
N PRO A 67 -9.20 12.12 20.52
CA PRO A 67 -8.64 13.03 19.51
C PRO A 67 -8.20 12.30 18.22
N GLU A 68 -8.20 12.99 17.09
CA GLU A 68 -7.87 12.44 15.78
C GLU A 68 -6.42 11.92 15.68
N ASP A 69 -5.47 12.58 16.34
CA ASP A 69 -4.08 12.14 16.43
C ASP A 69 -3.94 10.79 17.17
N GLU A 70 -4.74 10.59 18.22
CA GLU A 70 -4.80 9.31 18.92
C GLU A 70 -5.42 8.18 18.09
N VAL A 71 -6.36 8.49 17.19
CA VAL A 71 -6.93 7.50 16.25
C VAL A 71 -5.85 6.92 15.35
N VAL A 72 -5.02 7.79 14.79
CA VAL A 72 -3.94 7.34 13.90
C VAL A 72 -3.00 6.37 14.62
N GLU A 73 -2.53 6.74 15.79
CA GLU A 73 -1.55 5.94 16.52
C GLU A 73 -2.15 4.69 17.17
N LYS A 74 -3.29 4.83 17.86
CA LYS A 74 -3.85 3.80 18.74
C LYS A 74 -4.86 2.87 18.05
N ILE A 75 -5.40 3.27 16.90
CA ILE A 75 -6.41 2.46 16.17
C ILE A 75 -5.88 2.02 14.81
N MET A 76 -5.41 2.95 13.98
CA MET A 76 -5.05 2.62 12.59
C MET A 76 -3.66 2.01 12.45
N LEU A 77 -2.69 2.49 13.23
CA LEU A 77 -1.28 2.13 13.10
C LEU A 77 -0.76 1.31 14.30
N THR A 78 -1.62 0.58 14.99
CA THR A 78 -1.25 -0.25 16.15
C THR A 78 -0.12 -1.22 15.83
N GLU A 79 -0.14 -1.79 14.66
CA GLU A 79 0.77 -2.87 14.23
C GLU A 79 1.99 -2.36 13.45
N THR A 80 2.03 -1.10 13.04
CA THR A 80 3.18 -0.53 12.31
C THR A 80 4.29 -0.10 13.25
N ALA A 81 5.53 -0.20 12.81
CA ALA A 81 6.68 0.35 13.55
C ALA A 81 6.76 1.88 13.40
N VAL A 82 6.50 2.39 12.20
CA VAL A 82 6.45 3.83 11.91
C VAL A 82 5.04 4.35 12.14
N LYS A 83 4.84 5.19 13.15
CA LYS A 83 3.53 5.67 13.63
C LYS A 83 3.05 6.94 12.90
N ARG A 84 3.09 6.94 11.58
CA ARG A 84 2.51 8.02 10.76
C ARG A 84 1.89 7.47 9.48
N LEU A 85 1.00 8.23 8.88
CA LEU A 85 0.46 7.92 7.55
C LEU A 85 1.55 8.07 6.48
N VAL A 86 1.40 7.32 5.39
CA VAL A 86 2.20 7.51 4.18
C VAL A 86 1.69 8.76 3.47
N GLU A 87 2.58 9.65 3.05
CA GLU A 87 2.19 10.81 2.26
C GLU A 87 2.10 10.46 0.77
N SER A 88 1.21 11.14 0.03
CA SER A 88 0.99 10.84 -1.39
C SER A 88 2.23 11.07 -2.25
N ASP A 89 3.08 12.03 -1.89
CA ASP A 89 4.33 12.30 -2.59
C ASP A 89 5.41 11.24 -2.36
N GLU A 90 5.37 10.53 -1.22
CA GLU A 90 6.25 9.37 -0.99
C GLU A 90 5.90 8.24 -1.98
N VAL A 91 4.60 7.98 -2.19
CA VAL A 91 4.15 7.00 -3.19
C VAL A 91 4.52 7.45 -4.60
N ALA A 92 4.31 8.73 -4.92
CA ALA A 92 4.65 9.32 -6.21
C ALA A 92 6.16 9.26 -6.49
N SER A 93 7.00 9.46 -5.48
CA SER A 93 8.45 9.37 -5.60
C SER A 93 8.91 7.97 -5.96
N LEU A 94 8.36 6.94 -5.31
CA LEU A 94 8.65 5.55 -5.66
C LEU A 94 8.16 5.22 -7.08
N ALA A 95 6.94 5.62 -7.42
CA ALA A 95 6.39 5.43 -8.77
C ALA A 95 7.26 6.12 -9.83
N GLY A 96 7.69 7.36 -9.58
CA GLY A 96 8.57 8.12 -10.45
C GLY A 96 9.92 7.42 -10.68
N TRP A 97 10.50 6.83 -9.62
CA TRP A 97 11.72 6.03 -9.78
C TRP A 97 11.47 4.77 -10.61
N LEU A 98 10.37 4.04 -10.36
CA LEU A 98 10.06 2.80 -11.09
C LEU A 98 9.83 3.01 -12.59
N VAL A 99 9.35 4.19 -13.03
CA VAL A 99 9.17 4.51 -14.45
C VAL A 99 10.40 5.20 -15.08
N SER A 100 11.46 5.39 -14.32
CA SER A 100 12.69 5.98 -14.82
C SER A 100 13.60 4.94 -15.48
N ASP A 101 14.54 5.41 -16.32
CA ASP A 101 15.57 4.56 -16.94
C ASP A 101 16.46 3.83 -15.93
N LYS A 102 16.49 4.29 -14.66
CA LYS A 102 17.29 3.68 -13.59
C LYS A 102 16.67 2.39 -13.05
N ALA A 103 15.40 2.14 -13.31
CA ALA A 103 14.67 0.97 -12.84
C ALA A 103 14.44 -0.09 -13.94
N GLY A 104 15.14 -0.03 -15.05
CA GLY A 104 14.94 -0.93 -16.21
C GLY A 104 15.10 -2.42 -15.93
N MET A 105 15.82 -2.80 -14.87
CA MET A 105 15.94 -4.19 -14.41
C MET A 105 14.99 -4.55 -13.29
N VAL A 106 14.11 -3.63 -12.90
CA VAL A 106 13.16 -3.83 -11.81
C VAL A 106 11.80 -4.19 -12.40
N THR A 107 11.45 -5.47 -12.35
CA THR A 107 10.18 -5.98 -12.87
C THR A 107 9.69 -7.18 -12.05
N GLY A 108 8.40 -7.38 -11.95
CA GLY A 108 7.76 -8.44 -11.15
C GLY A 108 7.89 -8.26 -9.64
N ALA A 109 8.33 -7.10 -9.17
CA ALA A 109 8.56 -6.83 -7.77
C ALA A 109 7.34 -6.20 -7.08
N SER A 110 7.26 -6.41 -5.76
CA SER A 110 6.27 -5.79 -4.88
C SER A 110 6.99 -4.92 -3.85
N TYR A 111 6.66 -3.63 -3.85
CA TYR A 111 7.24 -2.64 -2.96
C TYR A 111 6.26 -2.28 -1.84
N THR A 112 6.56 -2.71 -0.63
CA THR A 112 5.76 -2.35 0.54
C THR A 112 6.20 -0.99 1.10
N MET A 113 5.21 -0.15 1.41
CA MET A 113 5.37 1.14 2.09
C MET A 113 4.42 1.14 3.30
N ASP A 114 4.66 0.23 4.24
CA ASP A 114 3.70 -0.12 5.29
C ASP A 114 4.18 0.19 6.71
N GLY A 115 5.27 0.92 6.83
CA GLY A 115 5.84 1.28 8.12
C GLY A 115 6.31 0.09 8.95
N GLY A 116 6.61 -1.05 8.31
CA GLY A 116 7.09 -2.26 8.97
C GLY A 116 5.99 -3.20 9.46
N TRP A 117 4.74 -2.99 9.07
CA TRP A 117 3.64 -3.89 9.47
C TRP A 117 3.90 -5.35 9.07
N THR A 118 4.38 -5.59 7.85
CA THR A 118 4.61 -6.94 7.32
C THR A 118 6.02 -7.48 7.60
N ALA A 119 6.84 -6.77 8.35
CA ALA A 119 8.22 -7.17 8.67
C ALA A 119 8.34 -8.19 9.82
N ARG A 120 7.23 -8.75 10.30
CA ARG A 120 7.13 -9.70 11.42
C ARG A 120 6.59 -11.05 10.97
#